data_eb92377c184198668a95d57be4515ebe
#
_entry.id   eb92377c184198668a95d57be4515ebe
#
_cell.length_a   1.000
_cell.length_b   1.000
_cell.length_c   1.000
_cell.angle_alpha   90.00
_cell.angle_beta   90.00
_cell.angle_gamma   90.00
#
_symmetry.space_group_name_H-M   'P 1'
#
loop_
_entity.id
_entity.type
_entity.pdbx_description
1 polymer ?
#
loop_
_entity_poly.entity_id
_entity_poly.type
_entity_poly.pdbx_seq_one_letter_code
_entity_poly.pdbx_strand_id
1 'polypeptide(L)'
;YTIKPNVYGGIVSRFLDIPYAENITGLGTTFQTENFVKKLVCFLYKISSKRAKVVFFENEGNKQTFLDNHLIREEKACRLNGAGVNLEEYPYTEYPDENEPIRFLFIGRVMKEKGVDELFEAARRIKKEYPDVLFDIVGPMEDEYGSVLKKLEEDGIITYYGYQKDVRPFIARCHCFVLPSWHEGMANTNLESASSGRPVITSNIPGC
;
A
#
# COMPACT_ATOMS: atom_id res chain seq x y z
N TYR A 1 8.43 4.73 -12.08
CA TYR A 1 7.77 4.47 -10.80
C TYR A 1 8.82 4.38 -9.71
N THR A 2 8.54 4.71 -8.47
CA THR A 2 9.43 4.84 -7.31
C THR A 2 10.46 5.97 -7.37
N ILE A 3 11.05 6.35 -6.20
CA ILE A 3 11.91 7.52 -6.05
C ILE A 3 13.15 7.45 -6.98
N LYS A 4 13.89 6.33 -6.91
CA LYS A 4 15.16 6.22 -7.65
C LYS A 4 15.00 6.31 -9.18
N PRO A 5 14.12 5.52 -9.83
CA PRO A 5 13.88 5.66 -11.27
C PRO A 5 13.37 7.03 -11.70
N ASN A 6 12.46 7.65 -10.93
CA ASN A 6 11.97 9.00 -11.24
C ASN A 6 13.11 10.02 -11.21
N VAL A 7 13.89 10.02 -10.13
CA VAL A 7 15.01 10.96 -9.97
C VAL A 7 16.08 10.74 -11.02
N TYR A 8 16.61 9.53 -11.14
CA TYR A 8 17.71 9.25 -12.06
C TYR A 8 17.26 9.34 -13.51
N GLY A 9 16.10 8.79 -13.85
CA GLY A 9 15.53 8.86 -15.19
C GLY A 9 15.23 10.30 -15.59
N GLY A 10 14.63 11.10 -14.71
CA GLY A 10 14.35 12.51 -14.95
C GLY A 10 15.63 13.34 -15.16
N ILE A 11 16.67 13.11 -14.36
CA ILE A 11 17.97 13.79 -14.52
C ILE A 11 18.61 13.43 -15.87
N VAL A 12 18.67 12.13 -16.21
CA VAL A 12 19.27 11.67 -17.47
C VAL A 12 18.47 12.19 -18.67
N SER A 13 17.14 12.08 -18.66
CA SER A 13 16.28 12.58 -19.73
C SER A 13 16.45 14.08 -19.94
N ARG A 14 16.62 14.84 -18.85
CA ARG A 14 16.91 16.27 -18.91
C ARG A 14 18.26 16.58 -19.58
N PHE A 15 19.30 15.79 -19.29
CA PHE A 15 20.63 15.97 -19.92
C PHE A 15 20.62 15.60 -21.40
N LEU A 16 19.86 14.58 -21.78
CA LEU A 16 19.74 14.10 -23.15
C LEU A 16 18.66 14.83 -23.97
N ASP A 17 17.98 15.81 -23.36
CA ASP A 17 16.85 16.55 -23.94
C ASP A 17 15.69 15.68 -24.42
N ILE A 18 15.49 14.53 -23.76
CA ILE A 18 14.40 13.59 -24.04
C ILE A 18 13.13 14.04 -23.31
N PRO A 19 11.98 14.21 -23.97
CA PRO A 19 10.71 14.45 -23.30
C PRO A 19 10.33 13.29 -22.37
N TYR A 20 9.89 13.58 -21.14
CA TYR A 20 9.55 12.57 -20.15
C TYR A 20 8.36 13.00 -19.28
N ALA A 21 7.72 12.02 -18.69
CA ALA A 21 6.75 12.14 -17.59
C ALA A 21 7.23 11.35 -16.38
N GLU A 22 6.84 11.78 -15.20
CA GLU A 22 7.10 11.08 -13.95
C GLU A 22 5.77 10.57 -13.37
N ASN A 23 5.80 9.41 -12.69
CA ASN A 23 4.66 8.92 -11.93
C ASN A 23 5.07 8.69 -10.47
N ILE A 24 4.43 9.42 -9.56
CA ILE A 24 4.67 9.35 -8.12
C ILE A 24 3.63 8.43 -7.50
N THR A 25 3.96 7.15 -7.43
CA THR A 25 3.10 6.09 -6.87
C THR A 25 3.07 6.10 -5.34
N GLY A 26 3.95 6.85 -4.69
CA GLY A 26 4.05 7.01 -3.26
C GLY A 26 5.30 7.77 -2.87
N LEU A 27 5.29 8.38 -1.69
CA LEU A 27 6.41 9.20 -1.19
C LEU A 27 7.38 8.40 -0.31
N GLY A 28 7.01 7.17 0.07
CA GLY A 28 7.79 6.33 0.98
C GLY A 28 7.95 6.94 2.38
N THR A 29 8.69 6.24 3.24
CA THR A 29 8.97 6.65 4.62
C THR A 29 9.78 7.94 4.70
N THR A 30 10.51 8.29 3.64
CA THR A 30 11.37 9.49 3.58
C THR A 30 10.61 10.79 3.82
N PHE A 31 9.33 10.85 3.42
CA PHE A 31 8.51 12.06 3.59
C PHE A 31 7.77 12.12 4.92
N GLN A 32 7.83 11.06 5.73
CA GLN A 32 7.17 11.00 7.04
C GLN A 32 7.93 11.71 8.15
N THR A 33 9.23 11.94 7.97
CA THR A 33 10.09 12.56 8.97
C THR A 33 10.83 13.77 8.40
N GLU A 34 10.92 14.84 9.20
CA GLU A 34 11.70 16.03 8.85
C GLU A 34 13.18 15.80 9.14
N ASN A 35 13.89 15.21 8.17
CA ASN A 35 15.31 14.91 8.29
C ASN A 35 16.11 15.37 7.05
N PHE A 36 17.43 15.23 7.13
CA PHE A 36 18.32 15.58 6.02
C PHE A 36 18.03 14.78 4.74
N VAL A 37 17.61 13.51 4.88
CA VAL A 37 17.28 12.64 3.75
C VAL A 37 16.08 13.17 2.98
N LYS A 38 15.03 13.63 3.68
CA LYS A 38 13.87 14.29 3.05
C LYS A 38 14.29 15.51 2.25
N LYS A 39 15.13 16.39 2.84
CA LYS A 39 15.64 17.58 2.13
C LYS A 39 16.43 17.23 0.88
N LEU A 40 17.27 16.21 0.94
CA LEU A 40 18.03 15.71 -0.21
C LEU A 40 17.10 15.17 -1.30
N VAL A 41 16.11 14.34 -0.93
CA VAL A 41 15.14 13.77 -1.89
C VAL A 41 14.29 14.86 -2.52
N CYS A 42 13.82 15.85 -1.76
CA CYS A 42 13.13 17.02 -2.30
C CYS A 42 13.99 17.80 -3.30
N PHE A 43 15.25 18.03 -2.97
CA PHE A 43 16.20 18.68 -3.89
C PHE A 43 16.38 17.91 -5.20
N LEU A 44 16.54 16.58 -5.10
CA LEU A 44 16.67 15.71 -6.26
C LEU A 44 15.40 15.71 -7.12
N TYR A 45 14.22 15.65 -6.53
CA TYR A 45 12.94 15.79 -7.25
C TYR A 45 12.82 17.16 -7.93
N LYS A 46 13.19 18.22 -7.25
CA LYS A 46 13.16 19.56 -7.84
C LYS A 46 14.05 19.68 -9.09
N ILE A 47 15.16 18.94 -9.13
CA ILE A 47 16.03 18.88 -10.31
C ILE A 47 15.42 17.97 -11.38
N SER A 48 15.00 16.76 -11.03
CA SER A 48 14.48 15.77 -11.99
C SER A 48 13.20 16.25 -12.64
N SER A 49 12.24 16.76 -11.87
CA SER A 49 10.92 17.15 -12.38
C SER A 49 10.90 18.49 -13.12
N LYS A 50 12.01 19.25 -13.11
CA LYS A 50 12.06 20.61 -13.69
C LYS A 50 11.67 20.65 -15.18
N ARG A 51 12.07 19.63 -15.98
CA ARG A 51 11.75 19.52 -17.41
C ARG A 51 10.71 18.44 -17.73
N ALA A 52 10.15 17.77 -16.72
CA ALA A 52 9.03 16.85 -16.92
C ALA A 52 7.88 17.59 -17.62
N LYS A 53 7.27 16.95 -18.60
CA LYS A 53 6.06 17.47 -19.27
C LYS A 53 4.86 17.43 -18.34
N VAL A 54 4.75 16.36 -17.56
CA VAL A 54 3.71 16.12 -16.57
C VAL A 54 4.26 15.23 -15.46
N VAL A 55 3.77 15.45 -14.24
CA VAL A 55 4.04 14.60 -13.07
C VAL A 55 2.70 14.06 -12.58
N PHE A 56 2.54 12.76 -12.65
CA PHE A 56 1.34 12.06 -12.22
C PHE A 56 1.44 11.69 -10.73
N PHE A 57 0.29 11.75 -10.05
CA PHE A 57 0.13 11.36 -8.64
C PHE A 57 -1.08 10.44 -8.51
N GLU A 58 -0.99 9.42 -7.69
CA GLU A 58 -2.08 8.46 -7.47
C GLU A 58 -3.08 8.94 -6.41
N ASN A 59 -2.72 9.95 -5.61
CA ASN A 59 -3.64 10.59 -4.67
C ASN A 59 -3.36 12.08 -4.50
N GLU A 60 -4.34 12.81 -3.95
CA GLU A 60 -4.25 14.25 -3.76
C GLU A 60 -3.22 14.63 -2.69
N GLY A 61 -3.05 13.83 -1.62
CA GLY A 61 -2.09 14.10 -0.55
C GLY A 61 -0.65 14.15 -1.06
N ASN A 62 -0.26 13.19 -1.92
CA ASN A 62 1.07 13.18 -2.52
C ASN A 62 1.28 14.36 -3.49
N LYS A 63 0.26 14.71 -4.27
CA LYS A 63 0.28 15.90 -5.14
C LYS A 63 0.47 17.16 -4.31
N GLN A 64 -0.33 17.35 -3.26
CA GLN A 64 -0.24 18.52 -2.40
C GLN A 64 1.13 18.61 -1.72
N THR A 65 1.68 17.49 -1.25
CA THR A 65 3.04 17.44 -0.68
C THR A 65 4.10 17.98 -1.65
N PHE A 66 3.99 17.65 -2.94
CA PHE A 66 4.91 18.17 -3.96
C PHE A 66 4.73 19.67 -4.21
N LEU A 67 3.50 20.16 -4.20
CA LEU A 67 3.20 21.59 -4.37
C LEU A 67 3.69 22.40 -3.17
N ASP A 68 3.39 21.97 -1.95
CA ASP A 68 3.78 22.64 -0.70
C ASP A 68 5.30 22.74 -0.54
N ASN A 69 6.04 21.71 -0.98
CA ASN A 69 7.51 21.72 -0.99
C ASN A 69 8.10 22.39 -2.23
N HIS A 70 7.29 22.99 -3.11
CA HIS A 70 7.72 23.68 -4.32
C HIS A 70 8.62 22.82 -5.23
N LEU A 71 8.32 21.50 -5.33
CA LEU A 71 9.07 20.56 -6.15
C LEU A 71 8.68 20.66 -7.62
N ILE A 72 7.43 20.99 -7.90
CA ILE A 72 6.87 21.20 -9.24
C ILE A 72 5.94 22.41 -9.25
N ARG A 73 5.58 22.89 -10.44
CA ARG A 73 4.52 23.87 -10.64
C ARG A 73 3.18 23.16 -10.81
N GLU A 74 2.09 23.77 -10.35
CA GLU A 74 0.74 23.20 -10.37
C GLU A 74 0.29 22.77 -11.78
N GLU A 75 0.63 23.55 -12.80
CA GLU A 75 0.31 23.25 -14.20
C GLU A 75 0.87 21.92 -14.72
N LYS A 76 1.86 21.35 -14.03
CA LYS A 76 2.46 20.04 -14.36
C LYS A 76 1.92 18.90 -13.53
N ALA A 77 1.20 19.20 -12.45
CA ALA A 77 0.67 18.20 -11.54
C ALA A 77 -0.65 17.64 -12.07
N CYS A 78 -0.68 16.33 -12.30
CA CYS A 78 -1.88 15.64 -12.73
C CYS A 78 -2.20 14.51 -11.75
N ARG A 79 -3.39 14.54 -11.15
CA ARG A 79 -3.86 13.43 -10.31
C ARG A 79 -4.49 12.34 -11.20
N LEU A 80 -4.06 11.11 -11.00
CA LEU A 80 -4.71 9.90 -11.52
C LEU A 80 -5.60 9.30 -10.43
N ASN A 81 -6.54 8.46 -10.84
CA ASN A 81 -7.39 7.69 -9.92
C ASN A 81 -6.73 6.34 -9.51
N GLY A 82 -5.40 6.31 -9.48
CA GLY A 82 -4.60 5.11 -9.24
C GLY A 82 -4.48 4.22 -10.48
N ALA A 83 -3.94 3.01 -10.28
CA ALA A 83 -3.78 2.02 -11.35
C ALA A 83 -5.11 1.34 -11.72
N GLY A 84 -6.11 1.41 -10.83
CA GLY A 84 -7.36 0.67 -10.99
C GLY A 84 -7.21 -0.82 -10.68
N VAL A 85 -8.27 -1.58 -10.94
CA VAL A 85 -8.30 -3.04 -10.80
C VAL A 85 -8.85 -3.67 -12.09
N ASN A 86 -8.26 -4.79 -12.50
CA ASN A 86 -8.76 -5.56 -13.62
C ASN A 86 -9.92 -6.46 -13.14
N LEU A 87 -11.15 -6.13 -13.55
CA LEU A 87 -12.36 -6.85 -13.12
C LEU A 87 -12.46 -8.27 -13.71
N GLU A 88 -11.70 -8.59 -14.77
CA GLU A 88 -11.62 -9.94 -15.32
C GLU A 88 -10.69 -10.83 -14.46
N GLU A 89 -9.66 -10.25 -13.86
CA GLU A 89 -8.73 -10.94 -12.97
C GLU A 89 -9.26 -11.03 -11.53
N TYR A 90 -10.01 -10.01 -11.10
CA TYR A 90 -10.64 -9.92 -9.77
C TYR A 90 -12.16 -9.77 -9.91
N PRO A 91 -12.84 -10.78 -10.49
CA PRO A 91 -14.30 -10.75 -10.62
C PRO A 91 -14.97 -10.86 -9.25
N TYR A 92 -16.23 -10.46 -9.20
CA TYR A 92 -17.06 -10.75 -8.04
C TYR A 92 -17.07 -12.27 -7.77
N THR A 93 -16.89 -12.65 -6.52
CA THR A 93 -17.05 -14.02 -6.02
C THR A 93 -18.11 -14.04 -4.94
N GLU A 94 -18.86 -15.13 -4.86
CA GLU A 94 -19.86 -15.29 -3.80
C GLU A 94 -19.23 -15.10 -2.41
N TYR A 95 -20.00 -14.52 -1.51
CA TYR A 95 -19.56 -14.31 -0.14
C TYR A 95 -19.46 -15.67 0.56
N PRO A 96 -18.48 -15.89 1.45
CA PRO A 96 -18.35 -17.14 2.20
C PRO A 96 -19.63 -17.45 2.99
N ASP A 97 -19.90 -18.76 3.23
CA ASP A 97 -21.07 -19.20 3.97
C ASP A 97 -21.10 -18.61 5.38
N GLU A 98 -22.28 -18.17 5.85
CA GLU A 98 -22.45 -17.58 7.18
C GLU A 98 -22.16 -18.56 8.34
N ASN A 99 -22.13 -19.88 8.05
CA ASN A 99 -21.77 -20.92 9.02
C ASN A 99 -20.25 -21.16 9.08
N GLU A 100 -19.45 -20.58 8.16
CA GLU A 100 -18.01 -20.64 8.24
C GLU A 100 -17.46 -19.66 9.28
N PRO A 101 -16.31 -19.97 9.93
CA PRO A 101 -15.65 -19.03 10.82
C PRO A 101 -15.32 -17.71 10.11
N ILE A 102 -15.67 -16.59 10.72
CA ILE A 102 -15.35 -15.27 10.17
C ILE A 102 -13.84 -15.16 9.96
N ARG A 103 -13.44 -14.81 8.75
CA ARG A 103 -12.05 -14.73 8.31
C ARG A 103 -11.69 -13.33 7.86
N PHE A 104 -10.77 -12.70 8.58
CA PHE A 104 -10.12 -11.46 8.18
C PHE A 104 -8.87 -11.77 7.36
N LEU A 105 -8.60 -10.96 6.34
CA LEU A 105 -7.46 -11.12 5.45
C LEU A 105 -6.64 -9.83 5.38
N PHE A 106 -5.33 -9.95 5.53
CA PHE A 106 -4.35 -8.91 5.21
C PHE A 106 -3.48 -9.40 4.04
N ILE A 107 -3.28 -8.54 3.04
CA ILE A 107 -2.34 -8.77 1.93
C ILE A 107 -1.41 -7.57 1.83
N GLY A 108 -0.12 -7.82 2.05
CA GLY A 108 0.90 -6.78 1.96
C GLY A 108 2.22 -7.21 2.56
N ARG A 109 3.25 -6.38 2.45
CA ARG A 109 4.49 -6.61 3.21
C ARG A 109 4.20 -6.50 4.70
N VAL A 110 4.66 -7.49 5.46
CA VAL A 110 4.58 -7.44 6.93
C VAL A 110 5.67 -6.52 7.42
N MET A 111 5.32 -5.26 7.63
CA MET A 111 6.19 -4.17 8.06
C MET A 111 5.37 -3.13 8.83
N LYS A 112 6.03 -2.34 9.66
CA LYS A 112 5.40 -1.39 10.58
C LYS A 112 4.46 -0.39 9.87
N GLU A 113 4.90 0.16 8.74
CA GLU A 113 4.12 1.17 8.00
C GLU A 113 2.84 0.62 7.37
N LYS A 114 2.70 -0.70 7.31
CA LYS A 114 1.45 -1.37 6.91
C LYS A 114 0.46 -1.57 8.07
N GLY A 115 0.80 -1.06 9.26
CA GLY A 115 -0.08 -1.12 10.43
C GLY A 115 -0.27 -2.54 10.97
N VAL A 116 0.73 -3.42 10.77
CA VAL A 116 0.60 -4.81 11.19
C VAL A 116 0.61 -4.97 12.71
N ASP A 117 1.25 -4.05 13.45
CA ASP A 117 1.26 -4.06 14.90
C ASP A 117 -0.15 -3.82 15.45
N GLU A 118 -0.87 -2.86 14.88
CA GLU A 118 -2.27 -2.57 15.19
C GLU A 118 -3.19 -3.74 14.84
N LEU A 119 -2.95 -4.37 13.67
CA LEU A 119 -3.70 -5.55 13.26
C LEU A 119 -3.50 -6.72 14.22
N PHE A 120 -2.25 -7.00 14.63
CA PHE A 120 -1.94 -8.10 15.53
C PHE A 120 -2.50 -7.87 16.93
N GLU A 121 -2.50 -6.63 17.41
CA GLU A 121 -3.14 -6.28 18.69
C GLU A 121 -4.66 -6.45 18.61
N ALA A 122 -5.29 -6.00 17.52
CA ALA A 122 -6.72 -6.20 17.28
C ALA A 122 -7.06 -7.70 17.21
N ALA A 123 -6.27 -8.50 16.49
CA ALA A 123 -6.46 -9.94 16.39
C ALA A 123 -6.41 -10.64 17.76
N ARG A 124 -5.42 -10.29 18.60
CA ARG A 124 -5.34 -10.83 19.97
C ARG A 124 -6.58 -10.49 20.80
N ARG A 125 -7.12 -9.27 20.69
CA ARG A 125 -8.32 -8.86 21.43
C ARG A 125 -9.54 -9.58 20.94
N ILE A 126 -9.73 -9.64 19.63
CA ILE A 126 -10.90 -10.31 19.02
C ILE A 126 -10.90 -11.80 19.35
N LYS A 127 -9.75 -12.47 19.25
CA LYS A 127 -9.63 -13.90 19.58
C LYS A 127 -9.98 -14.26 21.03
N LYS A 128 -9.85 -13.33 21.98
CA LYS A 128 -10.26 -13.54 23.36
C LYS A 128 -11.78 -13.65 23.53
N GLU A 129 -12.54 -12.90 22.73
CA GLU A 129 -13.99 -12.85 22.79
C GLU A 129 -14.63 -13.82 21.79
N TYR A 130 -13.98 -14.00 20.63
CA TYR A 130 -14.43 -14.79 19.49
C TYR A 130 -13.31 -15.75 19.04
N PRO A 131 -13.10 -16.88 19.72
CA PRO A 131 -11.99 -17.79 19.48
C PRO A 131 -11.93 -18.38 18.06
N ASP A 132 -13.10 -18.54 17.44
CA ASP A 132 -13.24 -19.16 16.11
C ASP A 132 -12.93 -18.20 14.95
N VAL A 133 -12.81 -16.89 15.20
CA VAL A 133 -12.45 -15.91 14.16
C VAL A 133 -11.02 -16.17 13.67
N LEU A 134 -10.80 -16.07 12.37
CA LEU A 134 -9.52 -16.36 11.72
C LEU A 134 -8.88 -15.07 11.16
N PHE A 135 -7.57 -15.00 11.25
CA PHE A 135 -6.77 -13.91 10.69
C PHE A 135 -5.71 -14.49 9.75
N ASP A 136 -5.87 -14.30 8.45
CA ASP A 136 -4.93 -14.73 7.42
C ASP A 136 -4.00 -13.56 7.04
N ILE A 137 -2.70 -13.79 7.10
CA ILE A 137 -1.66 -12.81 6.76
C ILE A 137 -0.89 -13.31 5.55
N VAL A 138 -0.92 -12.55 4.45
CA VAL A 138 -0.31 -12.91 3.17
C VAL A 138 0.67 -11.84 2.72
N GLY A 139 1.88 -12.23 2.39
CA GLY A 139 2.92 -11.37 1.83
C GLY A 139 4.30 -11.60 2.44
N PRO A 140 5.35 -11.01 1.87
CA PRO A 140 6.69 -11.12 2.44
C PRO A 140 6.78 -10.32 3.74
N MET A 141 7.62 -10.78 4.66
CA MET A 141 7.92 -10.06 5.91
C MET A 141 9.27 -9.36 5.84
N GLU A 142 9.44 -8.31 6.63
CA GLU A 142 10.74 -7.78 6.99
C GLU A 142 11.34 -8.61 8.15
N ASP A 143 12.67 -8.71 8.21
CA ASP A 143 13.39 -9.64 9.11
C ASP A 143 12.99 -9.48 10.60
N GLU A 144 12.67 -8.27 11.02
CA GLU A 144 12.26 -7.98 12.41
C GLU A 144 10.94 -8.65 12.84
N TYR A 145 10.08 -9.04 11.88
CA TYR A 145 8.79 -9.65 12.17
C TYR A 145 8.81 -11.18 12.26
N GLY A 146 9.93 -11.84 11.93
CA GLY A 146 9.99 -13.29 11.92
C GLY A 146 9.63 -13.96 13.25
N SER A 147 10.19 -13.48 14.36
CA SER A 147 9.90 -14.00 15.68
C SER A 147 8.48 -13.66 16.17
N VAL A 148 7.97 -12.49 15.78
CA VAL A 148 6.62 -12.03 16.13
C VAL A 148 5.56 -12.89 15.45
N LEU A 149 5.70 -13.10 14.14
CA LEU A 149 4.78 -13.94 13.36
C LEU A 149 4.76 -15.37 13.89
N LYS A 150 5.95 -15.97 14.12
CA LYS A 150 6.06 -17.32 14.67
C LYS A 150 5.30 -17.45 16.00
N LYS A 151 5.50 -16.50 16.92
CA LYS A 151 4.81 -16.52 18.22
C LYS A 151 3.30 -16.37 18.04
N LEU A 152 2.83 -15.51 17.15
CA LEU A 152 1.40 -15.31 16.89
C LEU A 152 0.74 -16.57 16.30
N GLU A 153 1.45 -17.33 15.47
CA GLU A 153 0.98 -18.63 14.95
C GLU A 153 0.97 -19.70 16.05
N GLU A 154 2.03 -19.80 16.87
CA GLU A 154 2.08 -20.71 18.01
C GLU A 154 0.95 -20.45 19.01
N ASP A 155 0.60 -19.17 19.23
CA ASP A 155 -0.50 -18.75 20.10
C ASP A 155 -1.89 -18.89 19.40
N GLY A 156 -1.96 -19.34 18.14
CA GLY A 156 -3.20 -19.52 17.36
C GLY A 156 -3.93 -18.21 17.02
N ILE A 157 -3.24 -17.08 17.04
CA ILE A 157 -3.83 -15.75 16.78
C ILE A 157 -4.00 -15.49 15.28
N ILE A 158 -3.01 -15.87 14.46
CA ILE A 158 -2.99 -15.66 13.01
C ILE A 158 -2.59 -16.95 12.30
N THR A 159 -2.77 -16.95 10.97
CA THR A 159 -2.09 -17.88 10.05
C THR A 159 -1.27 -17.07 9.05
N TYR A 160 0.03 -17.30 9.00
CA TYR A 160 0.94 -16.61 8.09
C TYR A 160 1.27 -17.50 6.88
N TYR A 161 0.97 -17.00 5.69
CA TYR A 161 1.15 -17.77 4.44
C TYR A 161 2.41 -17.38 3.66
N GLY A 162 3.17 -16.38 4.12
CA GLY A 162 4.30 -15.86 3.36
C GLY A 162 3.88 -15.21 2.05
N TYR A 163 4.85 -15.04 1.15
CA TYR A 163 4.58 -14.51 -0.18
C TYR A 163 3.77 -15.52 -1.01
N GLN A 164 2.68 -15.06 -1.58
CA GLN A 164 1.85 -15.83 -2.51
C GLN A 164 1.84 -15.15 -3.88
N LYS A 165 2.05 -15.93 -4.93
CA LYS A 165 2.00 -15.42 -6.31
C LYS A 165 0.57 -15.08 -6.74
N ASP A 166 -0.41 -15.83 -6.25
CA ASP A 166 -1.83 -15.64 -6.51
C ASP A 166 -2.56 -15.44 -5.18
N VAL A 167 -3.12 -14.25 -4.99
CA VAL A 167 -3.85 -13.89 -3.77
C VAL A 167 -5.36 -14.04 -3.89
N ARG A 168 -5.88 -14.30 -5.10
CA ARG A 168 -7.31 -14.41 -5.38
C ARG A 168 -8.02 -15.51 -4.56
N PRO A 169 -7.42 -16.69 -4.34
CA PRO A 169 -8.05 -17.71 -3.48
C PRO A 169 -8.21 -17.25 -2.03
N PHE A 170 -7.32 -16.39 -1.54
CA PHE A 170 -7.40 -15.82 -0.19
C PHE A 170 -8.51 -14.77 -0.13
N ILE A 171 -8.62 -13.91 -1.15
CA ILE A 171 -9.69 -12.92 -1.25
C ILE A 171 -11.05 -13.63 -1.35
N ALA A 172 -11.16 -14.67 -2.17
CA ALA A 172 -12.41 -15.40 -2.37
C ALA A 172 -12.96 -16.01 -1.08
N ARG A 173 -12.11 -16.51 -0.19
CA ARG A 173 -12.52 -17.16 1.06
C ARG A 173 -12.58 -16.23 2.28
N CYS A 174 -12.16 -14.96 2.19
CA CYS A 174 -12.21 -14.06 3.32
C CYS A 174 -13.60 -13.40 3.46
N HIS A 175 -13.98 -13.07 4.69
CA HIS A 175 -15.18 -12.32 5.00
C HIS A 175 -14.94 -10.81 4.99
N CYS A 176 -13.71 -10.39 5.33
CA CYS A 176 -13.35 -8.98 5.35
C CYS A 176 -11.85 -8.82 5.09
N PHE A 177 -11.52 -7.88 4.22
CA PHE A 177 -10.14 -7.47 3.99
C PHE A 177 -9.76 -6.34 4.94
N VAL A 178 -8.55 -6.37 5.50
CA VAL A 178 -8.06 -5.38 6.46
C VAL A 178 -6.69 -4.86 6.05
N LEU A 179 -6.58 -3.52 5.89
CA LEU A 179 -5.32 -2.86 5.57
C LEU A 179 -5.16 -1.58 6.40
N PRO A 180 -4.60 -1.64 7.62
CA PRO A 180 -4.46 -0.49 8.51
C PRO A 180 -3.20 0.33 8.23
N SER A 181 -2.81 0.49 6.96
CA SER A 181 -1.58 1.19 6.56
C SER A 181 -1.54 2.62 7.06
N TRP A 182 -0.36 3.09 7.41
CA TRP A 182 -0.12 4.47 7.79
C TRP A 182 0.06 5.38 6.57
N HIS A 183 0.38 4.78 5.41
CA HIS A 183 0.71 5.51 4.21
C HIS A 183 0.60 4.60 2.98
N GLU A 184 -0.09 5.09 1.94
CA GLU A 184 -0.22 4.43 0.64
C GLU A 184 -0.12 5.45 -0.50
N GLY A 185 0.29 4.97 -1.67
CA GLY A 185 0.08 5.69 -2.92
C GLY A 185 -1.35 5.48 -3.41
N MET A 186 -1.64 4.24 -3.76
CA MET A 186 -2.95 3.64 -3.96
C MET A 186 -2.89 2.19 -3.44
N ALA A 187 -3.79 1.84 -2.55
CA ALA A 187 -3.90 0.50 -1.99
C ALA A 187 -4.64 -0.42 -2.97
N ASN A 188 -3.93 -0.98 -3.96
CA ASN A 188 -4.54 -1.84 -4.98
C ASN A 188 -5.26 -3.04 -4.37
N THR A 189 -4.74 -3.62 -3.28
CA THR A 189 -5.39 -4.73 -2.57
C THR A 189 -6.75 -4.38 -1.99
N ASN A 190 -7.01 -3.10 -1.65
CA ASN A 190 -8.35 -2.61 -1.30
C ASN A 190 -9.29 -2.71 -2.50
N LEU A 191 -8.83 -2.28 -3.69
CA LEU A 191 -9.62 -2.34 -4.93
C LEU A 191 -9.85 -3.77 -5.38
N GLU A 192 -8.84 -4.63 -5.30
CA GLU A 192 -8.90 -6.05 -5.63
C GLU A 192 -9.91 -6.79 -4.74
N SER A 193 -9.88 -6.52 -3.44
CA SER A 193 -10.82 -7.11 -2.48
C SER A 193 -12.23 -6.58 -2.66
N ALA A 194 -12.40 -5.28 -2.84
CA ALA A 194 -13.70 -4.65 -3.05
C ALA A 194 -14.35 -5.13 -4.36
N SER A 195 -13.59 -5.23 -5.47
CA SER A 195 -14.10 -5.74 -6.75
C SER A 195 -14.54 -7.20 -6.66
N SER A 196 -13.88 -7.99 -5.81
CA SER A 196 -14.25 -9.37 -5.53
C SER A 196 -15.44 -9.52 -4.55
N GLY A 197 -16.08 -8.41 -4.16
CA GLY A 197 -17.25 -8.39 -3.28
C GLY A 197 -16.91 -8.49 -1.79
N ARG A 198 -15.70 -8.15 -1.37
CA ARG A 198 -15.29 -8.22 0.05
C ARG A 198 -15.38 -6.85 0.72
N PRO A 199 -16.01 -6.74 1.90
CA PRO A 199 -15.89 -5.56 2.74
C PRO A 199 -14.42 -5.25 3.03
N VAL A 200 -14.09 -3.95 3.10
CA VAL A 200 -12.73 -3.47 3.34
C VAL A 200 -12.69 -2.59 4.58
N ILE A 201 -11.85 -2.93 5.54
CA ILE A 201 -11.49 -2.08 6.68
C ILE A 201 -10.10 -1.51 6.40
N THR A 202 -10.01 -0.19 6.32
CA THR A 202 -8.74 0.47 6.00
C THR A 202 -8.59 1.79 6.75
N SER A 203 -7.38 2.33 6.78
CA SER A 203 -7.09 3.61 7.42
C SER A 203 -7.70 4.77 6.62
N ASN A 204 -8.15 5.81 7.32
CA ASN A 204 -8.62 7.05 6.69
C ASN A 204 -7.43 7.93 6.31
N ILE A 205 -6.70 7.52 5.29
CA ILE A 205 -5.52 8.21 4.74
C ILE A 205 -5.63 8.34 3.22
N PRO A 206 -4.91 9.29 2.59
CA PRO A 206 -4.81 9.33 1.14
C PRO A 206 -4.27 8.01 0.56
N GLY A 207 -4.94 7.48 -0.46
CA GLY A 207 -4.53 6.22 -1.12
C GLY A 207 -5.14 4.94 -0.54
N CYS A 208 -5.95 5.03 0.52
CA CYS A 208 -6.73 3.90 1.08
C CYS A 208 -8.22 3.95 0.75
#